data_f0cb73ef53b67e0b64ba2946f86bdf10
#
_entry.id   f0cb73ef53b67e0b64ba2946f86bdf10
#
_cell.length_a   1.000
_cell.length_b   1.000
_cell.length_c   1.000
_cell.angle_alpha   90.00
_cell.angle_beta   90.00
_cell.angle_gamma   90.00
#
_symmetry.space_group_name_H-M   'P 1'
#
loop_
_entity.id
_entity.type
_entity.pdbx_description
1 polymer ?
#
loop_
_entity_poly.entity_id
_entity_poly.type
_entity_poly.pdbx_seq_one_letter_code
_entity_poly.pdbx_strand_id
1 'polypeptide(L)'
;MPTFGRSMREHWLLDPEFAYLNHGTVGAPPRRVLQKQQALRDEMELQPSRFILRELSGETPMPWRQTSRLREAIGHIAPFLGSRPDDMVFVPNVTTGINAVLRSMPLGPGDEVVITDLGYGAVALAAGVVTRDRGAVVRTVEIPYPLRAAADVVETIVNALSPQTKLVVVDHIAAHTALVLPVARIAAGCHARGVPVLVDGAHAPGSIAVDIPSLDVDWYAANLHKWAHAPRSCGILWAKPEHQATLRHPVVSWGSGLGFLAEFDRHATSDPTAYLAAPEGIAILREWDFAAVLEYMHSLALEAGRLLTERWGTALQAPHEMIAAMITVPLPEAAGSTMADAVALRLALLVDDRIEVQMHAWRGRLWARISAQVYNDHADIMRLADAVYRRVARG
;
A
#
# COMPACT_ATOMS: atom_id res chain seq x y z
N MET A 1 -19.33 -14.26 -14.57
CA MET A 1 -18.54 -13.20 -13.94
C MET A 1 -19.48 -12.17 -13.36
N PRO A 2 -19.22 -11.56 -12.21
CA PRO A 2 -20.07 -10.49 -11.70
C PRO A 2 -20.01 -9.28 -12.64
N THR A 3 -21.11 -8.55 -12.70
CA THR A 3 -21.13 -7.23 -13.37
C THR A 3 -20.58 -6.20 -12.38
N PHE A 4 -19.41 -5.63 -12.67
CA PHE A 4 -18.80 -4.60 -11.83
C PHE A 4 -19.58 -3.28 -11.90
N GLY A 5 -19.37 -2.41 -10.94
CA GLY A 5 -20.06 -1.15 -10.76
C GLY A 5 -20.92 -1.11 -9.50
N ARG A 6 -21.91 -0.23 -9.45
CA ARG A 6 -22.70 0.08 -8.25
C ARG A 6 -23.37 -1.13 -7.60
N SER A 7 -23.76 -2.15 -8.36
CA SER A 7 -24.35 -3.40 -7.84
C SER A 7 -23.40 -4.14 -6.88
N MET A 8 -22.10 -4.04 -7.10
CA MET A 8 -21.11 -4.67 -6.22
C MET A 8 -21.10 -4.12 -4.79
N ARG A 9 -21.70 -2.95 -4.54
CA ARG A 9 -21.77 -2.34 -3.18
C ARG A 9 -22.45 -3.23 -2.15
N GLU A 10 -23.36 -4.13 -2.57
CA GLU A 10 -23.99 -5.10 -1.68
C GLU A 10 -23.00 -5.96 -0.89
N HIS A 11 -21.81 -6.18 -1.46
CA HIS A 11 -20.74 -6.93 -0.81
C HIS A 11 -20.01 -6.15 0.30
N TRP A 12 -20.28 -4.84 0.48
CA TRP A 12 -19.67 -3.97 1.49
C TRP A 12 -20.68 -3.40 2.49
N LEU A 13 -20.15 -2.86 3.61
CA LEU A 13 -20.90 -2.10 4.59
C LEU A 13 -20.86 -0.58 4.31
N LEU A 14 -20.38 -0.18 3.13
CA LEU A 14 -20.30 1.22 2.75
C LEU A 14 -21.69 1.86 2.71
N ASP A 15 -21.79 3.10 3.19
CA ASP A 15 -23.01 3.89 3.10
C ASP A 15 -23.40 4.07 1.63
N PRO A 16 -24.62 3.64 1.21
CA PRO A 16 -25.04 3.66 -0.18
C PRO A 16 -25.24 5.09 -0.74
N GLU A 17 -25.38 6.09 0.12
CA GLU A 17 -25.56 7.48 -0.30
C GLU A 17 -24.25 8.18 -0.67
N PHE A 18 -23.12 7.65 -0.21
CA PHE A 18 -21.80 8.21 -0.50
C PHE A 18 -21.21 7.70 -1.81
N ALA A 19 -20.63 8.60 -2.59
CA ALA A 19 -19.64 8.23 -3.61
C ALA A 19 -18.29 8.01 -2.92
N TYR A 20 -17.93 6.75 -2.66
CA TYR A 20 -16.69 6.40 -1.96
C TYR A 20 -15.55 6.18 -2.96
N LEU A 21 -14.80 7.23 -3.25
CA LEU A 21 -13.68 7.27 -4.21
C LEU A 21 -12.30 7.27 -3.52
N ASN A 22 -12.25 6.82 -2.26
CA ASN A 22 -11.06 6.87 -1.41
C ASN A 22 -10.61 5.51 -0.86
N HIS A 23 -10.90 4.42 -1.59
CA HIS A 23 -10.54 3.06 -1.17
C HIS A 23 -9.04 2.91 -0.83
N GLY A 24 -8.17 3.52 -1.63
CA GLY A 24 -6.71 3.43 -1.45
C GLY A 24 -6.18 4.01 -0.13
N THR A 25 -6.93 4.84 0.60
CA THR A 25 -6.43 5.41 1.86
C THR A 25 -6.38 4.38 2.97
N VAL A 26 -7.50 3.70 3.28
CA VAL A 26 -7.60 2.78 4.42
C VAL A 26 -8.22 1.42 4.08
N GLY A 27 -8.61 1.21 2.82
CA GLY A 27 -9.36 0.05 2.40
C GLY A 27 -10.77 -0.01 2.97
N ALA A 28 -11.58 -0.88 2.38
CA ALA A 28 -12.89 -1.29 2.91
C ALA A 28 -12.99 -2.81 2.70
N PRO A 29 -12.96 -3.62 3.76
CA PRO A 29 -13.09 -5.06 3.60
C PRO A 29 -14.53 -5.45 3.25
N PRO A 30 -14.75 -6.43 2.35
CA PRO A 30 -16.07 -6.97 2.05
C PRO A 30 -16.73 -7.59 3.30
N ARG A 31 -18.06 -7.64 3.32
CA ARG A 31 -18.86 -8.27 4.40
C ARG A 31 -18.40 -9.68 4.73
N ARG A 32 -18.14 -10.49 3.72
CA ARG A 32 -17.67 -11.87 3.86
C ARG A 32 -16.34 -11.96 4.62
N VAL A 33 -15.42 -11.05 4.37
CA VAL A 33 -14.14 -10.95 5.10
C VAL A 33 -14.36 -10.55 6.56
N LEU A 34 -15.26 -9.59 6.83
CA LEU A 34 -15.61 -9.18 8.19
C LEU A 34 -16.30 -10.32 8.95
N GLN A 35 -17.16 -11.08 8.30
CA GLN A 35 -17.80 -12.28 8.88
C GLN A 35 -16.75 -13.35 9.23
N LYS A 36 -15.79 -13.60 8.34
CA LYS A 36 -14.67 -14.51 8.62
C LYS A 36 -13.84 -14.04 9.81
N GLN A 37 -13.54 -12.75 9.87
CA GLN A 37 -12.81 -12.18 11.01
C GLN A 37 -13.58 -12.34 12.32
N GLN A 38 -14.89 -12.10 12.32
CA GLN A 38 -15.71 -12.27 13.52
C GLN A 38 -15.76 -13.74 13.98
N ALA A 39 -15.93 -14.67 13.05
CA ALA A 39 -15.91 -16.10 13.38
C ALA A 39 -14.57 -16.53 14.01
N LEU A 40 -13.45 -15.97 13.54
CA LEU A 40 -12.14 -16.24 14.13
C LEU A 40 -12.01 -15.65 15.55
N ARG A 41 -12.61 -14.48 15.82
CA ARG A 41 -12.68 -13.91 17.19
C ARG A 41 -13.49 -14.80 18.12
N ASP A 42 -14.65 -15.23 17.66
CA ASP A 42 -15.52 -16.13 18.45
C ASP A 42 -14.79 -17.46 18.76
N GLU A 43 -14.09 -18.03 17.76
CA GLU A 43 -13.27 -19.23 17.95
C GLU A 43 -12.11 -18.99 18.97
N MET A 44 -11.44 -17.84 18.87
CA MET A 44 -10.36 -17.47 19.79
C MET A 44 -10.86 -17.41 21.24
N GLU A 45 -12.03 -16.80 21.46
CA GLU A 45 -12.58 -16.66 22.83
C GLU A 45 -13.12 -17.96 23.42
N LEU A 46 -13.40 -18.99 22.59
CA LEU A 46 -13.75 -20.32 23.13
C LEU A 46 -12.60 -20.96 23.90
N GLN A 47 -11.35 -20.80 23.45
CA GLN A 47 -10.14 -21.29 24.10
C GLN A 47 -8.92 -20.40 23.83
N PRO A 48 -8.82 -19.22 24.47
CA PRO A 48 -7.78 -18.23 24.14
C PRO A 48 -6.36 -18.78 24.26
N SER A 49 -6.07 -19.54 25.32
CA SER A 49 -4.73 -20.12 25.53
C SER A 49 -4.36 -21.16 24.47
N ARG A 50 -5.32 -21.94 23.99
CA ARG A 50 -5.09 -22.89 22.90
C ARG A 50 -4.84 -22.13 21.60
N PHE A 51 -5.70 -21.17 21.27
CA PHE A 51 -5.63 -20.40 20.03
C PHE A 51 -4.34 -19.59 19.97
N ILE A 52 -4.07 -18.76 20.97
CA ILE A 52 -2.95 -17.80 20.97
C ILE A 52 -1.62 -18.49 21.27
N LEU A 53 -1.52 -19.31 22.35
CA LEU A 53 -0.23 -19.82 22.80
C LEU A 53 0.21 -21.09 22.06
N ARG A 54 -0.71 -21.88 21.52
CA ARG A 54 -0.37 -23.19 20.94
C ARG A 54 -0.56 -23.29 19.45
N GLU A 55 -1.53 -22.57 18.88
CA GLU A 55 -1.88 -22.72 17.47
C GLU A 55 -1.41 -21.53 16.61
N LEU A 56 -1.24 -20.34 17.20
CA LEU A 56 -0.99 -19.13 16.41
C LEU A 56 0.39 -19.12 15.76
N SER A 57 1.47 -19.24 16.53
CA SER A 57 2.85 -19.13 16.03
C SER A 57 3.58 -20.47 15.90
N GLY A 58 3.04 -21.55 16.46
CA GLY A 58 3.52 -22.92 16.23
C GLY A 58 4.90 -23.23 16.77
N GLU A 59 5.19 -22.85 18.03
CA GLU A 59 6.46 -23.21 18.69
C GLU A 59 6.70 -24.72 18.71
N THR A 60 5.63 -25.47 18.94
CA THR A 60 5.65 -26.93 18.96
C THR A 60 4.47 -27.44 18.17
N PRO A 61 4.66 -28.32 17.17
CA PRO A 61 3.55 -28.98 16.49
C PRO A 61 2.62 -29.63 17.50
N MET A 62 1.31 -29.39 17.34
CA MET A 62 0.31 -30.01 18.19
C MET A 62 -0.24 -31.28 17.51
N PRO A 63 -0.69 -32.29 18.28
CA PRO A 63 -1.28 -33.48 17.70
C PRO A 63 -2.43 -33.20 16.74
N TRP A 64 -3.15 -32.11 16.95
CA TRP A 64 -4.31 -31.68 16.13
C TRP A 64 -3.97 -30.59 15.11
N ARG A 65 -2.75 -30.01 15.10
CA ARG A 65 -2.32 -28.95 14.18
C ARG A 65 -0.82 -28.99 13.96
N GLN A 66 -0.40 -29.34 12.77
CA GLN A 66 1.03 -29.44 12.40
C GLN A 66 1.61 -28.11 11.94
N THR A 67 0.81 -27.23 11.35
CA THR A 67 1.20 -25.92 10.86
C THR A 67 0.54 -24.83 11.69
N SER A 68 1.28 -23.81 12.09
CA SER A 68 0.71 -22.69 12.84
C SER A 68 -0.32 -21.92 12.00
N ARG A 69 -1.25 -21.25 12.65
CA ARG A 69 -2.31 -20.48 11.97
C ARG A 69 -1.72 -19.36 11.11
N LEU A 70 -0.66 -18.70 11.58
CA LEU A 70 0.00 -17.63 10.82
C LEU A 70 0.67 -18.20 9.56
N ARG A 71 1.38 -19.32 9.67
CA ARG A 71 2.05 -19.96 8.51
C ARG A 71 1.05 -20.52 7.51
N GLU A 72 -0.06 -21.08 7.98
CA GLU A 72 -1.15 -21.51 7.12
C GLU A 72 -1.75 -20.34 6.33
N ALA A 73 -2.04 -19.22 7.01
CA ALA A 73 -2.55 -18.01 6.35
C ALA A 73 -1.54 -17.43 5.33
N ILE A 74 -0.26 -17.34 5.68
CA ILE A 74 0.79 -16.94 4.73
C ILE A 74 0.89 -17.90 3.55
N GLY A 75 0.70 -19.21 3.77
CA GLY A 75 0.69 -20.23 2.72
C GLY A 75 -0.35 -19.96 1.61
N HIS A 76 -1.47 -19.32 1.96
CA HIS A 76 -2.49 -18.90 1.00
C HIS A 76 -2.19 -17.54 0.34
N ILE A 77 -1.42 -16.66 1.03
CA ILE A 77 -1.11 -15.30 0.58
C ILE A 77 0.13 -15.29 -0.33
N ALA A 78 1.19 -15.98 0.04
CA ALA A 78 2.46 -15.93 -0.64
C ALA A 78 2.36 -16.26 -2.15
N PRO A 79 1.61 -17.29 -2.59
CA PRO A 79 1.44 -17.57 -4.02
C PRO A 79 0.70 -16.45 -4.79
N PHE A 80 -0.13 -15.63 -4.13
CA PHE A 80 -0.79 -14.48 -4.76
C PHE A 80 0.22 -13.36 -5.08
N LEU A 81 1.35 -13.35 -4.40
CA LEU A 81 2.45 -12.40 -4.57
C LEU A 81 3.68 -13.03 -5.24
N GLY A 82 3.52 -14.22 -5.86
CA GLY A 82 4.60 -14.95 -6.54
C GLY A 82 5.68 -15.49 -5.60
N SER A 83 5.48 -15.47 -4.29
CA SER A 83 6.52 -15.71 -3.30
C SER A 83 6.37 -17.05 -2.58
N ARG A 84 7.43 -17.43 -1.84
CA ARG A 84 7.42 -18.57 -0.93
C ARG A 84 6.92 -18.13 0.45
N PRO A 85 6.18 -18.98 1.18
CA PRO A 85 5.72 -18.66 2.53
C PRO A 85 6.85 -18.34 3.52
N ASP A 86 8.00 -19.01 3.40
CA ASP A 86 9.12 -18.85 4.33
C ASP A 86 9.88 -17.51 4.16
N ASP A 87 9.66 -16.82 3.05
CA ASP A 87 10.28 -15.52 2.78
C ASP A 87 9.38 -14.34 3.21
N MET A 88 8.23 -14.64 3.87
CA MET A 88 7.21 -13.64 4.20
C MET A 88 6.70 -13.78 5.63
N VAL A 89 6.46 -12.65 6.27
CA VAL A 89 5.87 -12.55 7.61
C VAL A 89 4.75 -11.51 7.61
N PHE A 90 3.82 -11.63 8.58
CA PHE A 90 2.83 -10.59 8.81
C PHE A 90 3.42 -9.39 9.56
N VAL A 91 2.92 -8.22 9.22
CA VAL A 91 3.11 -6.97 9.96
C VAL A 91 1.76 -6.24 10.04
N PRO A 92 1.52 -5.40 11.06
CA PRO A 92 0.25 -4.65 11.14
C PRO A 92 -0.02 -3.77 9.92
N ASN A 93 1.04 -3.23 9.32
CA ASN A 93 0.99 -2.35 8.15
C ASN A 93 2.40 -2.15 7.56
N VAL A 94 2.46 -1.56 6.37
CA VAL A 94 3.73 -1.22 5.71
C VAL A 94 4.63 -0.37 6.58
N THR A 95 4.10 0.61 7.32
CA THR A 95 4.92 1.47 8.18
C THR A 95 5.72 0.66 9.19
N THR A 96 5.12 -0.38 9.78
CA THR A 96 5.84 -1.32 10.68
C THR A 96 6.91 -2.12 9.93
N GLY A 97 6.59 -2.64 8.73
CA GLY A 97 7.56 -3.38 7.90
C GLY A 97 8.76 -2.52 7.49
N ILE A 98 8.52 -1.30 7.03
CA ILE A 98 9.57 -0.33 6.67
C ILE A 98 10.44 0.00 7.88
N ASN A 99 9.83 0.24 9.06
CA ASN A 99 10.58 0.48 10.30
C ASN A 99 11.45 -0.73 10.70
N ALA A 100 10.95 -1.96 10.51
CA ALA A 100 11.73 -3.16 10.77
C ALA A 100 13.02 -3.19 9.93
N VAL A 101 12.91 -2.93 8.63
CA VAL A 101 14.07 -2.90 7.73
C VAL A 101 15.00 -1.74 8.08
N LEU A 102 14.50 -0.49 8.14
CA LEU A 102 15.32 0.68 8.44
C LEU A 102 16.10 0.54 9.73
N ARG A 103 15.48 0.03 10.80
CA ARG A 103 16.11 -0.19 12.10
C ARG A 103 17.12 -1.32 12.09
N SER A 104 16.98 -2.29 11.20
CA SER A 104 17.91 -3.42 11.03
C SER A 104 19.11 -3.10 10.15
N MET A 105 19.05 -2.01 9.37
CA MET A 105 20.18 -1.59 8.53
C MET A 105 21.41 -1.20 9.38
N PRO A 106 22.61 -1.66 9.00
CA PRO A 106 23.86 -1.33 9.71
C PRO A 106 24.40 0.05 9.28
N LEU A 107 23.59 1.09 9.50
CA LEU A 107 23.97 2.47 9.16
C LEU A 107 24.95 3.06 10.19
N GLY A 108 25.89 3.87 9.71
CA GLY A 108 26.85 4.60 10.51
C GLY A 108 26.99 6.07 10.05
N PRO A 109 27.87 6.85 10.72
CA PRO A 109 28.09 8.26 10.37
C PRO A 109 28.51 8.43 8.91
N GLY A 110 27.80 9.32 8.21
CA GLY A 110 28.06 9.64 6.80
C GLY A 110 27.39 8.70 5.80
N ASP A 111 26.77 7.60 6.23
CA ASP A 111 25.94 6.77 5.37
C ASP A 111 24.68 7.49 4.92
N GLU A 112 24.15 7.10 3.75
CA GLU A 112 23.02 7.77 3.12
C GLU A 112 21.87 6.77 2.85
N VAL A 113 20.65 7.17 3.20
CA VAL A 113 19.41 6.51 2.78
C VAL A 113 18.73 7.40 1.75
N VAL A 114 18.54 6.90 0.54
CA VAL A 114 17.86 7.62 -0.53
C VAL A 114 16.36 7.30 -0.49
N ILE A 115 15.54 8.35 -0.53
CA ILE A 115 14.07 8.28 -0.69
C ILE A 115 13.65 9.20 -1.84
N THR A 116 12.39 9.10 -2.30
CA THR A 116 11.86 10.04 -3.30
C THR A 116 10.90 11.04 -2.65
N ASP A 117 10.70 12.20 -3.30
CA ASP A 117 9.68 13.18 -2.91
C ASP A 117 8.23 12.71 -3.19
N LEU A 118 8.08 11.58 -3.89
CA LEU A 118 6.79 10.91 -4.11
C LEU A 118 6.43 9.98 -2.95
N GLY A 119 7.39 9.66 -2.06
CA GLY A 119 7.27 8.69 -1.00
C GLY A 119 6.25 9.07 0.07
N TYR A 120 5.72 8.04 0.76
CA TYR A 120 4.78 8.26 1.85
C TYR A 120 5.43 8.98 3.02
N GLY A 121 4.79 10.05 3.53
CA GLY A 121 5.38 10.92 4.56
C GLY A 121 5.83 10.21 5.84
N ALA A 122 5.12 9.15 6.29
CA ALA A 122 5.55 8.38 7.46
C ALA A 122 6.84 7.58 7.20
N VAL A 123 7.10 7.16 5.95
CA VAL A 123 8.37 6.51 5.55
C VAL A 123 9.51 7.52 5.61
N ALA A 124 9.31 8.73 5.09
CA ALA A 124 10.29 9.81 5.18
C ALA A 124 10.63 10.17 6.64
N LEU A 125 9.61 10.25 7.50
CA LEU A 125 9.80 10.46 8.94
C LEU A 125 10.58 9.32 9.59
N ALA A 126 10.25 8.07 9.30
CA ALA A 126 10.95 6.90 9.84
C ALA A 126 12.42 6.87 9.41
N ALA A 127 12.70 7.11 8.12
CA ALA A 127 14.06 7.23 7.60
C ALA A 127 14.81 8.36 8.32
N GLY A 128 14.21 9.55 8.48
CA GLY A 128 14.81 10.70 9.16
C GLY A 128 15.14 10.44 10.62
N VAL A 129 14.30 9.70 11.36
CA VAL A 129 14.59 9.30 12.75
C VAL A 129 15.76 8.34 12.81
N VAL A 130 15.70 7.25 12.02
CA VAL A 130 16.72 6.19 12.07
C VAL A 130 18.09 6.71 11.62
N THR A 131 18.16 7.51 10.57
CA THR A 131 19.43 8.08 10.10
C THR A 131 20.03 9.06 11.11
N ARG A 132 19.22 9.97 11.65
CA ARG A 132 19.67 10.91 12.69
C ARG A 132 20.26 10.19 13.90
N ASP A 133 19.61 9.14 14.41
CA ASP A 133 20.04 8.39 15.59
C ASP A 133 21.39 7.67 15.37
N ARG A 134 21.80 7.49 14.10
CA ARG A 134 23.03 6.80 13.69
C ARG A 134 24.09 7.70 13.05
N GLY A 135 23.86 9.00 12.97
CA GLY A 135 24.76 9.95 12.31
C GLY A 135 24.77 9.81 10.78
N ALA A 136 23.82 9.06 10.22
CA ALA A 136 23.58 8.95 8.79
C ALA A 136 22.64 10.08 8.30
N VAL A 137 22.42 10.16 6.99
CA VAL A 137 21.57 11.20 6.39
C VAL A 137 20.50 10.60 5.49
N VAL A 138 19.37 11.32 5.36
CA VAL A 138 18.38 11.05 4.31
C VAL A 138 18.64 11.97 3.14
N ARG A 139 18.71 11.39 1.94
CA ARG A 139 18.72 12.14 0.69
C ARG A 139 17.38 11.96 -0.03
N THR A 140 16.62 13.03 -0.12
CA THR A 140 15.37 13.04 -0.90
C THR A 140 15.68 13.39 -2.35
N VAL A 141 15.27 12.49 -3.26
CA VAL A 141 15.40 12.67 -4.71
C VAL A 141 14.10 13.21 -5.26
N GLU A 142 14.19 14.36 -5.91
CA GLU A 142 13.03 15.00 -6.53
C GLU A 142 12.78 14.39 -7.92
N ILE A 143 11.64 13.70 -8.08
CA ILE A 143 11.24 13.08 -9.34
C ILE A 143 10.66 14.14 -10.27
N PRO A 144 11.11 14.23 -11.53
CA PRO A 144 10.54 15.18 -12.51
C PRO A 144 9.02 15.04 -12.61
N TYR A 145 8.32 16.17 -12.60
CA TYR A 145 6.86 16.18 -12.76
C TYR A 145 6.43 17.49 -13.41
N PRO A 146 5.66 17.48 -14.51
CA PRO A 146 5.02 16.34 -15.18
C PRO A 146 6.00 15.26 -15.61
N LEU A 147 5.59 13.99 -15.40
CA LEU A 147 6.39 12.84 -15.80
C LEU A 147 6.16 12.49 -17.26
N ARG A 148 7.23 12.35 -18.05
CA ARG A 148 7.14 12.05 -19.49
C ARG A 148 7.23 10.55 -19.78
N ALA A 149 8.10 9.84 -19.05
CA ALA A 149 8.30 8.40 -19.21
C ALA A 149 8.72 7.75 -17.88
N ALA A 150 8.44 6.46 -17.75
CA ALA A 150 8.92 5.68 -16.61
C ALA A 150 10.46 5.64 -16.51
N ALA A 151 11.17 5.81 -17.62
CA ALA A 151 12.63 5.91 -17.67
C ALA A 151 13.17 7.08 -16.84
N ASP A 152 12.47 8.22 -16.84
CA ASP A 152 12.90 9.42 -16.13
C ASP A 152 13.03 9.17 -14.62
N VAL A 153 12.13 8.34 -14.07
CA VAL A 153 12.18 7.95 -12.65
C VAL A 153 13.44 7.12 -12.36
N VAL A 154 13.73 6.13 -13.20
CA VAL A 154 14.90 5.25 -13.03
C VAL A 154 16.18 6.06 -13.10
N GLU A 155 16.34 6.87 -14.14
CA GLU A 155 17.53 7.70 -14.36
C GLU A 155 17.75 8.67 -13.21
N THR A 156 16.68 9.32 -12.76
CA THR A 156 16.74 10.29 -11.65
C THR A 156 17.23 9.63 -10.35
N ILE A 157 16.67 8.46 -10.00
CA ILE A 157 17.08 7.73 -8.79
C ILE A 157 18.53 7.23 -8.91
N VAL A 158 18.84 6.54 -10.02
CA VAL A 158 20.19 5.94 -10.20
C VAL A 158 21.29 6.99 -10.27
N ASN A 159 21.05 8.14 -10.91
CA ASN A 159 22.01 9.24 -10.97
C ASN A 159 22.19 9.96 -9.62
N ALA A 160 21.25 9.81 -8.71
CA ALA A 160 21.35 10.36 -7.37
C ALA A 160 22.20 9.51 -6.41
N LEU A 161 22.53 8.26 -6.75
CA LEU A 161 23.31 7.37 -5.89
C LEU A 161 24.75 7.84 -5.75
N SER A 162 25.27 7.75 -4.54
CA SER A 162 26.65 8.07 -4.16
C SER A 162 27.34 6.85 -3.54
N PRO A 163 28.69 6.87 -3.35
CA PRO A 163 29.39 5.80 -2.61
C PRO A 163 28.91 5.63 -1.16
N GLN A 164 28.26 6.64 -0.59
CA GLN A 164 27.71 6.63 0.76
C GLN A 164 26.31 6.03 0.82
N THR A 165 25.62 5.85 -0.33
CA THR A 165 24.26 5.32 -0.35
C THR A 165 24.25 3.85 0.10
N LYS A 166 23.49 3.54 1.17
CA LYS A 166 23.38 2.19 1.75
C LYS A 166 22.02 1.57 1.53
N LEU A 167 21.03 2.35 1.16
CA LEU A 167 19.66 1.89 0.92
C LEU A 167 18.92 2.89 0.05
N VAL A 168 18.14 2.36 -0.89
CA VAL A 168 17.10 3.11 -1.60
C VAL A 168 15.73 2.64 -1.12
N VAL A 169 14.84 3.57 -0.76
CA VAL A 169 13.44 3.27 -0.43
C VAL A 169 12.54 3.90 -1.48
N VAL A 170 11.73 3.08 -2.15
CA VAL A 170 10.81 3.55 -3.20
C VAL A 170 9.42 2.96 -3.03
N ASP A 171 8.40 3.70 -3.45
CA ASP A 171 7.05 3.16 -3.54
C ASP A 171 6.91 2.27 -4.78
N HIS A 172 6.08 1.21 -4.71
CA HIS A 172 5.63 0.52 -5.91
C HIS A 172 4.52 1.31 -6.61
N ILE A 173 3.58 1.85 -5.82
CA ILE A 173 2.57 2.81 -6.27
C ILE A 173 2.58 3.98 -5.29
N ALA A 174 2.96 5.15 -5.77
CA ALA A 174 3.11 6.34 -4.95
C ALA A 174 1.76 6.82 -4.38
N ALA A 175 1.73 7.12 -3.08
CA ALA A 175 0.49 7.41 -2.38
C ALA A 175 -0.21 8.70 -2.84
N HIS A 176 0.54 9.74 -3.19
CA HIS A 176 -0.01 11.05 -3.60
C HIS A 176 -0.26 11.13 -5.10
N THR A 177 0.69 10.70 -5.92
CA THR A 177 0.61 10.82 -7.39
C THR A 177 -0.08 9.64 -8.05
N ALA A 178 -0.33 8.56 -7.30
CA ALA A 178 -0.90 7.30 -7.79
C ALA A 178 -0.06 6.59 -8.88
N LEU A 179 1.17 7.02 -9.12
CA LEU A 179 2.05 6.47 -10.15
C LEU A 179 2.55 5.07 -9.77
N VAL A 180 2.43 4.15 -10.71
CA VAL A 180 3.10 2.85 -10.67
C VAL A 180 4.54 3.05 -11.08
N LEU A 181 5.49 2.87 -10.15
CA LEU A 181 6.91 3.06 -10.43
C LEU A 181 7.52 1.78 -11.03
N PRO A 182 8.52 1.90 -11.92
CA PRO A 182 9.17 0.78 -12.59
C PRO A 182 10.19 0.08 -11.66
N VAL A 183 9.69 -0.54 -10.57
CA VAL A 183 10.50 -1.05 -9.44
C VAL A 183 11.60 -1.98 -9.88
N ALA A 184 11.33 -2.95 -10.77
CA ALA A 184 12.36 -3.88 -11.25
C ALA A 184 13.52 -3.17 -11.96
N ARG A 185 13.23 -2.11 -12.74
CA ARG A 185 14.26 -1.31 -13.42
C ARG A 185 15.04 -0.44 -12.42
N ILE A 186 14.37 0.08 -11.40
CA ILE A 186 15.02 0.83 -10.30
C ILE A 186 15.95 -0.11 -9.54
N ALA A 187 15.47 -1.31 -9.16
CA ALA A 187 16.27 -2.32 -8.46
C ALA A 187 17.52 -2.71 -9.25
N ALA A 188 17.37 -3.03 -10.53
CA ALA A 188 18.50 -3.35 -11.40
C ALA A 188 19.55 -2.22 -11.46
N GLY A 189 19.10 -0.96 -11.58
CA GLY A 189 19.99 0.21 -11.58
C GLY A 189 20.71 0.44 -10.26
N CYS A 190 20.03 0.20 -9.12
CA CYS A 190 20.60 0.29 -7.78
C CYS A 190 21.60 -0.84 -7.52
N HIS A 191 21.24 -2.09 -7.85
CA HIS A 191 22.10 -3.26 -7.69
C HIS A 191 23.39 -3.17 -8.53
N ALA A 192 23.32 -2.57 -9.73
CA ALA A 192 24.52 -2.28 -10.53
C ALA A 192 25.51 -1.33 -9.83
N ARG A 193 25.07 -0.63 -8.79
CA ARG A 193 25.87 0.25 -7.91
C ARG A 193 26.13 -0.37 -6.53
N GLY A 194 25.72 -1.62 -6.30
CA GLY A 194 25.82 -2.32 -5.01
C GLY A 194 24.89 -1.79 -3.93
N VAL A 195 23.79 -1.13 -4.29
CA VAL A 195 22.84 -0.50 -3.35
C VAL A 195 21.55 -1.34 -3.29
N PRO A 196 21.17 -1.85 -2.12
CA PRO A 196 19.93 -2.60 -1.93
C PRO A 196 18.69 -1.70 -1.97
N VAL A 197 17.53 -2.31 -2.26
CA VAL A 197 16.27 -1.62 -2.46
C VAL A 197 15.18 -2.17 -1.54
N LEU A 198 14.57 -1.28 -0.75
CA LEU A 198 13.36 -1.52 0.01
C LEU A 198 12.15 -0.91 -0.70
N VAL A 199 11.11 -1.71 -0.91
CA VAL A 199 9.91 -1.26 -1.58
C VAL A 199 8.74 -1.07 -0.61
N ASP A 200 8.14 0.11 -0.66
CA ASP A 200 6.82 0.38 -0.10
C ASP A 200 5.74 -0.06 -1.12
N GLY A 201 5.22 -1.26 -0.94
CA GLY A 201 4.17 -1.86 -1.75
C GLY A 201 2.75 -1.59 -1.19
N ALA A 202 2.55 -0.55 -0.37
CA ALA A 202 1.29 -0.29 0.33
C ALA A 202 0.04 -0.36 -0.55
N HIS A 203 0.15 0.02 -1.80
CA HIS A 203 -0.98 0.10 -2.73
C HIS A 203 -0.98 -1.00 -3.81
N ALA A 204 0.04 -1.87 -3.85
CA ALA A 204 0.22 -2.79 -4.97
C ALA A 204 -0.62 -4.08 -4.89
N PRO A 205 -0.60 -4.89 -3.80
CA PRO A 205 -1.37 -6.14 -3.75
C PRO A 205 -2.86 -5.90 -3.92
N GLY A 206 -3.44 -6.46 -4.97
CA GLY A 206 -4.86 -6.33 -5.29
C GLY A 206 -5.23 -5.18 -6.23
N SER A 207 -4.31 -4.22 -6.50
CA SER A 207 -4.52 -3.15 -7.49
C SER A 207 -3.68 -3.32 -8.76
N ILE A 208 -2.63 -4.14 -8.67
CA ILE A 208 -1.84 -4.67 -9.79
C ILE A 208 -1.49 -6.13 -9.50
N ALA A 209 -1.12 -6.87 -10.53
CA ALA A 209 -0.48 -8.17 -10.36
C ALA A 209 0.94 -7.96 -9.80
N VAL A 210 1.29 -8.68 -8.74
CA VAL A 210 2.59 -8.58 -8.09
C VAL A 210 3.26 -9.95 -8.05
N ASP A 211 4.46 -10.02 -8.57
CA ASP A 211 5.40 -11.14 -8.40
C ASP A 211 6.67 -10.57 -7.76
N ILE A 212 6.76 -10.66 -6.43
CA ILE A 212 7.84 -10.01 -5.68
C ILE A 212 9.22 -10.50 -6.10
N PRO A 213 9.49 -11.82 -6.26
CA PRO A 213 10.78 -12.31 -6.72
C PRO A 213 11.21 -11.74 -8.07
N SER A 214 10.27 -11.55 -9.01
CA SER A 214 10.56 -11.01 -10.34
C SER A 214 11.00 -9.54 -10.34
N LEU A 215 10.68 -8.80 -9.27
CA LEU A 215 11.12 -7.40 -9.08
C LEU A 215 12.60 -7.30 -8.71
N ASP A 216 13.21 -8.40 -8.26
CA ASP A 216 14.59 -8.47 -7.79
C ASP A 216 14.94 -7.39 -6.74
N VAL A 217 14.05 -7.15 -5.80
CA VAL A 217 14.26 -6.21 -4.67
C VAL A 217 14.75 -6.95 -3.43
N ASP A 218 15.28 -6.24 -2.45
CA ASP A 218 15.85 -6.84 -1.24
C ASP A 218 14.81 -7.01 -0.14
N TRP A 219 13.90 -6.06 -0.01
CA TRP A 219 12.73 -6.11 0.89
C TRP A 219 11.52 -5.52 0.22
N TYR A 220 10.36 -6.08 0.57
CA TYR A 220 9.06 -5.62 0.08
C TYR A 220 8.05 -5.62 1.23
N ALA A 221 7.60 -4.44 1.65
CA ALA A 221 6.52 -4.32 2.64
C ALA A 221 5.22 -3.91 1.93
N ALA A 222 4.10 -4.57 2.25
CA ALA A 222 2.83 -4.28 1.60
C ALA A 222 1.64 -4.31 2.55
N ASN A 223 0.58 -3.55 2.21
CA ASN A 223 -0.70 -3.62 2.90
C ASN A 223 -1.64 -4.58 2.17
N LEU A 224 -2.17 -5.57 2.88
CA LEU A 224 -3.24 -6.42 2.39
C LEU A 224 -4.63 -5.81 2.66
N HIS A 225 -4.73 -4.93 3.68
CA HIS A 225 -5.99 -4.31 4.09
C HIS A 225 -6.48 -3.19 3.16
N LYS A 226 -5.69 -2.81 2.12
CA LYS A 226 -6.15 -1.88 1.10
C LYS A 226 -6.83 -2.66 -0.04
N TRP A 227 -6.11 -3.02 -1.05
CA TRP A 227 -6.66 -3.57 -2.29
C TRP A 227 -6.83 -5.10 -2.29
N ALA A 228 -6.12 -5.82 -1.42
CA ALA A 228 -6.30 -7.26 -1.24
C ALA A 228 -7.44 -7.61 -0.24
N HIS A 229 -8.27 -6.62 0.13
CA HIS A 229 -9.50 -6.78 0.89
C HIS A 229 -9.37 -7.36 2.30
N ALA A 230 -8.16 -7.51 2.86
CA ALA A 230 -8.00 -7.97 4.24
C ALA A 230 -8.62 -6.97 5.24
N PRO A 231 -8.97 -7.40 6.46
CA PRO A 231 -9.31 -6.47 7.54
C PRO A 231 -8.14 -5.52 7.85
N ARG A 232 -8.44 -4.34 8.41
CA ARG A 232 -7.40 -3.37 8.80
C ARG A 232 -6.42 -3.97 9.80
N SER A 233 -5.21 -3.40 9.84
CA SER A 233 -4.05 -3.93 10.57
C SER A 233 -3.54 -5.25 10.00
N CYS A 234 -3.53 -5.38 8.66
CA CYS A 234 -2.97 -6.53 7.97
C CYS A 234 -2.07 -6.08 6.82
N GLY A 235 -0.81 -6.41 6.92
CA GLY A 235 0.22 -6.25 5.90
C GLY A 235 1.22 -7.39 5.95
N ILE A 236 2.18 -7.37 5.05
CA ILE A 236 3.28 -8.33 4.98
C ILE A 236 4.62 -7.59 4.87
N LEU A 237 5.67 -8.27 5.33
CA LEU A 237 7.06 -7.98 5.02
C LEU A 237 7.67 -9.22 4.38
N TRP A 238 8.16 -9.06 3.15
CA TRP A 238 8.95 -10.03 2.43
C TRP A 238 10.42 -9.61 2.46
N ALA A 239 11.33 -10.59 2.56
CA ALA A 239 12.77 -10.36 2.51
C ALA A 239 13.47 -11.43 1.71
N LYS A 240 14.45 -11.03 0.88
CA LYS A 240 15.37 -11.99 0.27
C LYS A 240 16.01 -12.86 1.35
N PRO A 241 16.23 -14.17 1.11
CA PRO A 241 16.81 -15.09 2.11
C PRO A 241 18.11 -14.58 2.75
N GLU A 242 19.01 -13.96 1.96
CA GLU A 242 20.27 -13.42 2.44
C GLU A 242 20.13 -12.26 3.45
N HIS A 243 19.00 -11.57 3.46
CA HIS A 243 18.73 -10.45 4.36
C HIS A 243 17.90 -10.82 5.60
N GLN A 244 17.35 -12.05 5.66
CA GLN A 244 16.44 -12.46 6.73
C GLN A 244 17.14 -12.55 8.10
N ALA A 245 18.39 -13.01 8.15
CA ALA A 245 19.11 -13.22 9.40
C ALA A 245 19.35 -11.93 10.21
N THR A 246 19.40 -10.78 9.55
CA THR A 246 19.65 -9.47 10.17
C THR A 246 18.39 -8.71 10.52
N LEU A 247 17.23 -9.11 9.99
CA LEU A 247 15.98 -8.43 10.28
C LEU A 247 15.54 -8.64 11.73
N ARG A 248 15.04 -7.54 12.32
CA ARG A 248 14.51 -7.53 13.70
C ARG A 248 13.14 -6.86 13.69
N HIS A 249 12.24 -7.43 14.48
CA HIS A 249 10.96 -6.78 14.74
C HIS A 249 11.18 -5.47 15.52
N PRO A 250 10.47 -4.37 15.22
CA PRO A 250 10.64 -3.11 15.94
C PRO A 250 10.38 -3.18 17.44
N VAL A 251 9.60 -4.17 17.88
CA VAL A 251 9.30 -4.46 19.29
C VAL A 251 10.01 -5.75 19.68
N VAL A 252 10.93 -5.66 20.63
CA VAL A 252 11.65 -6.84 21.17
C VAL A 252 10.68 -7.73 21.94
N SER A 253 10.64 -9.02 21.63
CA SER A 253 9.76 -10.01 22.27
C SER A 253 10.37 -11.42 22.26
N TRP A 254 9.56 -12.43 22.54
CA TRP A 254 9.97 -13.84 22.70
C TRP A 254 10.63 -14.45 21.45
N GLY A 255 10.36 -13.91 20.28
CA GLY A 255 10.97 -14.34 19.02
C GLY A 255 12.34 -13.73 18.72
N SER A 256 12.80 -12.77 19.52
CA SER A 256 14.02 -12.01 19.22
C SER A 256 15.27 -12.89 19.22
N GLY A 257 15.98 -12.86 18.07
CA GLY A 257 17.20 -13.65 17.85
C GLY A 257 16.97 -15.10 17.45
N LEU A 258 15.71 -15.55 17.30
CA LEU A 258 15.38 -16.94 16.95
C LEU A 258 15.16 -17.15 15.42
N GLY A 259 15.55 -16.17 14.60
CA GLY A 259 15.42 -16.20 13.16
C GLY A 259 14.19 -15.46 12.63
N PHE A 260 14.15 -15.19 11.32
CA PHE A 260 13.21 -14.30 10.67
C PHE A 260 11.74 -14.59 11.01
N LEU A 261 11.31 -15.84 10.87
CA LEU A 261 9.92 -16.20 11.12
C LEU A 261 9.55 -16.02 12.60
N ALA A 262 10.40 -16.51 13.52
CA ALA A 262 10.15 -16.41 14.94
C ALA A 262 10.15 -14.95 15.43
N GLU A 263 11.05 -14.12 14.90
CA GLU A 263 11.17 -12.69 15.18
C GLU A 263 9.83 -11.95 14.99
N PHE A 264 9.08 -12.30 13.95
CA PHE A 264 7.81 -11.64 13.60
C PHE A 264 6.57 -12.41 14.05
N ASP A 265 6.60 -13.74 14.07
CA ASP A 265 5.44 -14.55 14.47
C ASP A 265 5.23 -14.59 15.98
N ARG A 266 6.26 -14.31 16.79
CA ARG A 266 6.24 -14.37 18.28
C ARG A 266 6.47 -13.00 18.92
N HIS A 267 5.83 -11.98 18.38
CA HIS A 267 5.98 -10.65 18.94
C HIS A 267 5.06 -10.42 20.12
N ALA A 268 4.20 -9.93 20.49
CA ALA A 268 3.38 -9.75 21.69
C ALA A 268 1.95 -10.27 21.49
N THR A 269 1.21 -10.42 22.57
CA THR A 269 -0.21 -10.75 22.52
C THR A 269 -0.99 -9.63 21.80
N SER A 270 -1.70 -10.00 20.74
CA SER A 270 -2.53 -9.10 19.94
C SER A 270 -3.70 -9.87 19.32
N ASP A 271 -4.68 -9.19 18.75
CA ASP A 271 -5.73 -9.82 17.95
C ASP A 271 -5.15 -10.21 16.56
N PRO A 272 -4.93 -11.51 16.25
CA PRO A 272 -4.36 -11.95 14.99
C PRO A 272 -5.42 -12.11 13.88
N THR A 273 -6.69 -11.88 14.18
CA THR A 273 -7.79 -12.27 13.29
C THR A 273 -7.80 -11.53 11.96
N ALA A 274 -7.20 -10.32 11.90
CA ALA A 274 -7.00 -9.62 10.63
C ALA A 274 -6.05 -10.38 9.69
N TYR A 275 -4.97 -10.96 10.23
CA TYR A 275 -4.02 -11.78 9.47
C TYR A 275 -4.68 -13.08 8.98
N LEU A 276 -5.38 -13.76 9.90
CA LEU A 276 -6.00 -15.06 9.64
C LEU A 276 -7.21 -14.96 8.69
N ALA A 277 -7.85 -13.78 8.59
CA ALA A 277 -8.93 -13.52 7.66
C ALA A 277 -8.46 -13.00 6.28
N ALA A 278 -7.18 -12.61 6.13
CA ALA A 278 -6.65 -12.06 4.88
C ALA A 278 -6.77 -13.01 3.67
N PRO A 279 -6.59 -14.34 3.80
CA PRO A 279 -6.81 -15.27 2.71
C PRO A 279 -8.20 -15.16 2.07
N GLU A 280 -9.24 -14.83 2.85
CA GLU A 280 -10.61 -14.66 2.37
C GLU A 280 -10.74 -13.49 1.37
N GLY A 281 -10.00 -12.38 1.60
CA GLY A 281 -9.95 -11.26 0.66
C GLY A 281 -9.36 -11.65 -0.69
N ILE A 282 -8.28 -12.44 -0.67
CA ILE A 282 -7.64 -12.96 -1.89
C ILE A 282 -8.55 -13.97 -2.60
N ALA A 283 -9.26 -14.82 -1.85
CA ALA A 283 -10.21 -15.75 -2.41
C ALA A 283 -11.32 -15.02 -3.20
N ILE A 284 -11.86 -13.93 -2.65
CA ILE A 284 -12.84 -13.08 -3.34
C ILE A 284 -12.29 -12.51 -4.65
N LEU A 285 -11.06 -11.99 -4.66
CA LEU A 285 -10.44 -11.48 -5.89
C LEU A 285 -10.31 -12.54 -6.97
N ARG A 286 -9.94 -13.78 -6.57
CA ARG A 286 -9.86 -14.92 -7.50
C ARG A 286 -11.22 -15.35 -8.03
N GLU A 287 -12.24 -15.40 -7.18
CA GLU A 287 -13.63 -15.75 -7.54
C GLU A 287 -14.24 -14.75 -8.54
N TRP A 288 -13.85 -13.47 -8.44
CA TRP A 288 -14.31 -12.43 -9.36
C TRP A 288 -13.48 -12.33 -10.64
N ASP A 289 -12.56 -13.24 -10.88
CA ASP A 289 -11.54 -13.16 -11.92
C ASP A 289 -10.63 -11.94 -11.70
N PHE A 290 -9.50 -12.16 -11.04
CA PHE A 290 -8.60 -11.09 -10.66
C PHE A 290 -8.13 -10.23 -11.84
N ALA A 291 -7.94 -10.82 -13.02
CA ALA A 291 -7.58 -10.07 -14.24
C ALA A 291 -8.70 -9.11 -14.65
N ALA A 292 -9.97 -9.56 -14.60
CA ALA A 292 -11.13 -8.71 -14.89
C ALA A 292 -11.32 -7.61 -13.85
N VAL A 293 -11.02 -7.89 -12.57
CA VAL A 293 -11.02 -6.89 -11.48
C VAL A 293 -9.99 -5.78 -11.79
N LEU A 294 -8.77 -6.15 -12.14
CA LEU A 294 -7.71 -5.19 -12.48
C LEU A 294 -8.06 -4.36 -13.70
N GLU A 295 -8.56 -5.00 -14.77
CA GLU A 295 -8.97 -4.32 -16.00
C GLU A 295 -10.08 -3.30 -15.74
N TYR A 296 -11.10 -3.68 -14.97
CA TYR A 296 -12.19 -2.77 -14.61
C TYR A 296 -11.69 -1.55 -13.83
N MET A 297 -10.90 -1.77 -12.78
CA MET A 297 -10.38 -0.69 -11.95
C MET A 297 -9.46 0.25 -12.74
N HIS A 298 -8.60 -0.31 -13.59
CA HIS A 298 -7.72 0.45 -14.46
C HIS A 298 -8.51 1.31 -15.46
N SER A 299 -9.45 0.69 -16.18
CA SER A 299 -10.29 1.38 -17.17
C SER A 299 -11.10 2.51 -16.51
N LEU A 300 -11.69 2.28 -15.34
CA LEU A 300 -12.43 3.30 -14.60
C LEU A 300 -11.52 4.44 -14.09
N ALA A 301 -10.28 4.14 -13.69
CA ALA A 301 -9.31 5.16 -13.29
C ALA A 301 -8.91 6.06 -14.47
N LEU A 302 -8.64 5.47 -15.64
CA LEU A 302 -8.35 6.24 -16.87
C LEU A 302 -9.53 7.08 -17.32
N GLU A 303 -10.74 6.52 -17.27
CA GLU A 303 -11.97 7.24 -17.55
C GLU A 303 -12.14 8.44 -16.61
N ALA A 304 -11.93 8.23 -15.30
CA ALA A 304 -11.97 9.31 -14.31
C ALA A 304 -10.96 10.42 -14.65
N GLY A 305 -9.74 10.06 -15.00
CA GLY A 305 -8.72 11.02 -15.42
C GLY A 305 -9.18 11.88 -16.58
N ARG A 306 -9.70 11.26 -17.65
CA ARG A 306 -10.20 11.96 -18.84
C ARG A 306 -11.38 12.88 -18.51
N LEU A 307 -12.40 12.36 -17.84
CA LEU A 307 -13.62 13.12 -17.50
C LEU A 307 -13.34 14.30 -16.57
N LEU A 308 -12.52 14.10 -15.56
CA LEU A 308 -12.22 15.15 -14.59
C LEU A 308 -11.35 16.24 -15.20
N THR A 309 -10.33 15.89 -16.01
CA THR A 309 -9.49 16.90 -16.67
C THR A 309 -10.29 17.70 -17.69
N GLU A 310 -11.16 17.05 -18.46
CA GLU A 310 -12.06 17.72 -19.41
C GLU A 310 -13.01 18.69 -18.68
N ARG A 311 -13.66 18.22 -17.59
CA ARG A 311 -14.62 19.03 -16.82
C ARG A 311 -13.99 20.21 -16.09
N TRP A 312 -12.74 20.03 -15.64
CA TRP A 312 -12.02 21.02 -14.81
C TRP A 312 -11.07 21.90 -15.64
N GLY A 313 -10.92 21.66 -16.93
CA GLY A 313 -10.00 22.42 -17.80
C GLY A 313 -8.53 22.22 -17.42
N THR A 314 -8.15 21.02 -16.98
CA THR A 314 -6.79 20.66 -16.57
C THR A 314 -6.23 19.56 -17.47
N ALA A 315 -5.01 19.06 -17.20
CA ALA A 315 -4.41 17.98 -17.98
C ALA A 315 -3.71 16.96 -17.07
N LEU A 316 -3.75 15.69 -17.43
CA LEU A 316 -2.98 14.65 -16.76
C LEU A 316 -1.48 14.96 -16.85
N GLN A 317 -0.76 14.62 -15.79
CA GLN A 317 0.64 14.96 -15.62
C GLN A 317 1.56 13.73 -15.68
N ALA A 318 1.04 12.58 -16.08
CA ALA A 318 1.77 11.32 -16.13
C ALA A 318 1.31 10.42 -17.28
N PRO A 319 2.18 9.51 -17.77
CA PRO A 319 1.83 8.52 -18.80
C PRO A 319 0.77 7.53 -18.33
N HIS A 320 -0.13 7.12 -19.24
CA HIS A 320 -1.21 6.18 -18.92
C HIS A 320 -0.72 4.81 -18.44
N GLU A 321 0.42 4.33 -18.96
CA GLU A 321 1.04 3.06 -18.55
C GLU A 321 1.52 3.05 -17.09
N MET A 322 1.59 4.21 -16.44
CA MET A 322 1.94 4.34 -15.03
C MET A 322 0.72 4.50 -14.13
N ILE A 323 -0.48 4.29 -14.64
CA ILE A 323 -1.74 4.34 -13.90
C ILE A 323 -2.21 2.90 -13.63
N ALA A 324 -2.76 2.65 -12.45
CA ALA A 324 -3.42 1.39 -12.10
C ALA A 324 -4.88 1.64 -11.65
N ALA A 325 -5.23 1.19 -10.45
CA ALA A 325 -6.56 1.41 -9.87
C ALA A 325 -6.76 2.82 -9.27
N MET A 326 -5.72 3.63 -9.24
CA MET A 326 -5.78 5.02 -8.76
C MET A 326 -5.29 5.97 -9.84
N ILE A 327 -5.85 7.18 -9.85
CA ILE A 327 -5.36 8.30 -10.65
C ILE A 327 -5.38 9.59 -9.85
N THR A 328 -4.37 10.43 -10.04
CA THR A 328 -4.31 11.76 -9.44
C THR A 328 -4.47 12.83 -10.51
N VAL A 329 -5.46 13.70 -10.32
CA VAL A 329 -5.86 14.74 -11.27
C VAL A 329 -5.65 16.12 -10.64
N PRO A 330 -5.00 17.07 -11.35
CA PRO A 330 -4.86 18.42 -10.84
C PRO A 330 -6.21 19.16 -10.88
N LEU A 331 -6.52 19.88 -9.80
CA LEU A 331 -7.68 20.75 -9.74
C LEU A 331 -7.43 22.07 -10.51
N PRO A 332 -8.49 22.83 -10.89
CA PRO A 332 -8.34 24.20 -11.35
C PRO A 332 -7.59 25.06 -10.34
N GLU A 333 -6.83 26.05 -10.80
CA GLU A 333 -6.06 26.95 -9.91
C GLU A 333 -6.96 27.69 -8.89
N ALA A 334 -8.17 28.06 -9.29
CA ALA A 334 -9.16 28.70 -8.42
C ALA A 334 -9.61 27.81 -7.24
N ALA A 335 -9.31 26.51 -7.23
CA ALA A 335 -9.58 25.64 -6.09
C ALA A 335 -8.64 25.87 -4.89
N GLY A 336 -7.57 26.64 -5.06
CA GLY A 336 -6.56 26.90 -4.06
C GLY A 336 -5.25 26.13 -4.26
N SER A 337 -4.30 26.31 -3.34
CA SER A 337 -2.95 25.75 -3.46
C SER A 337 -2.37 25.23 -2.15
N THR A 338 -3.05 25.45 -1.02
CA THR A 338 -2.55 25.12 0.32
C THR A 338 -3.20 23.84 0.86
N MET A 339 -2.58 23.26 1.89
CA MET A 339 -3.19 22.12 2.60
C MET A 339 -4.52 22.53 3.28
N ALA A 340 -4.64 23.77 3.73
CA ALA A 340 -5.89 24.29 4.30
C ALA A 340 -7.02 24.28 3.26
N ASP A 341 -6.74 24.71 2.03
CA ASP A 341 -7.71 24.65 0.91
C ASP A 341 -8.10 23.22 0.59
N ALA A 342 -7.15 22.28 0.55
CA ALA A 342 -7.40 20.87 0.33
C ALA A 342 -8.33 20.28 1.40
N VAL A 343 -8.10 20.61 2.67
CA VAL A 343 -8.94 20.16 3.79
C VAL A 343 -10.34 20.75 3.70
N ALA A 344 -10.45 22.06 3.42
CA ALA A 344 -11.73 22.74 3.30
C ALA A 344 -12.59 22.16 2.16
N LEU A 345 -12.00 21.96 0.98
CA LEU A 345 -12.69 21.38 -0.17
C LEU A 345 -13.12 19.94 0.09
N ARG A 346 -12.23 19.11 0.67
CA ARG A 346 -12.54 17.73 1.01
C ARG A 346 -13.69 17.64 2.01
N LEU A 347 -13.71 18.47 3.06
CA LEU A 347 -14.78 18.50 4.04
C LEU A 347 -16.11 18.95 3.42
N ALA A 348 -16.09 19.95 2.55
CA ALA A 348 -17.28 20.39 1.85
C ALA A 348 -17.86 19.30 0.91
N LEU A 349 -17.00 18.57 0.19
CA LEU A 349 -17.43 17.43 -0.62
C LEU A 349 -18.01 16.29 0.23
N LEU A 350 -17.40 16.01 1.37
CA LEU A 350 -17.85 14.97 2.30
C LEU A 350 -19.23 15.30 2.89
N VAL A 351 -19.38 16.51 3.42
CA VAL A 351 -20.56 16.90 4.21
C VAL A 351 -21.74 17.27 3.31
N ASP A 352 -21.51 18.11 2.30
CA ASP A 352 -22.59 18.67 1.48
C ASP A 352 -22.92 17.79 0.26
N ASP A 353 -21.89 17.20 -0.36
CA ASP A 353 -22.06 16.41 -1.59
C ASP A 353 -22.03 14.89 -1.36
N ARG A 354 -21.72 14.44 -0.12
CA ARG A 354 -21.56 13.01 0.25
C ARG A 354 -20.59 12.29 -0.68
N ILE A 355 -19.43 12.91 -0.88
CA ILE A 355 -18.32 12.35 -1.69
C ILE A 355 -17.10 12.20 -0.79
N GLU A 356 -16.61 10.98 -0.62
CA GLU A 356 -15.34 10.69 0.05
C GLU A 356 -14.25 10.53 -1.01
N VAL A 357 -13.32 11.48 -1.07
CA VAL A 357 -12.20 11.49 -2.02
C VAL A 357 -10.96 12.09 -1.36
N GLN A 358 -9.77 11.59 -1.70
CA GLN A 358 -8.51 12.14 -1.19
C GLN A 358 -8.13 13.40 -1.98
N MET A 359 -7.83 14.47 -1.23
CA MET A 359 -7.27 15.70 -1.78
C MET A 359 -6.04 16.13 -1.01
N HIS A 360 -5.08 16.70 -1.70
CA HIS A 360 -3.83 17.16 -1.10
C HIS A 360 -3.27 18.36 -1.88
N ALA A 361 -2.47 19.17 -1.19
CA ALA A 361 -1.68 20.23 -1.81
C ALA A 361 -0.27 19.71 -2.10
N TRP A 362 0.19 19.88 -3.34
CA TRP A 362 1.54 19.51 -3.76
C TRP A 362 1.99 20.38 -4.93
N ARG A 363 3.23 20.82 -4.90
CA ARG A 363 3.84 21.70 -5.92
C ARG A 363 2.97 22.90 -6.30
N GLY A 364 2.43 23.60 -5.28
CA GLY A 364 1.72 24.86 -5.44
C GLY A 364 0.30 24.74 -6.02
N ARG A 365 -0.30 23.56 -6.05
CA ARG A 365 -1.71 23.37 -6.46
C ARG A 365 -2.39 22.22 -5.72
N LEU A 366 -3.71 22.14 -5.85
CA LEU A 366 -4.49 21.04 -5.31
C LEU A 366 -4.59 19.88 -6.31
N TRP A 367 -4.64 18.68 -5.76
CA TRP A 367 -4.78 17.42 -6.48
C TRP A 367 -5.87 16.57 -5.86
N ALA A 368 -6.67 15.92 -6.68
CA ALA A 368 -7.63 14.91 -6.28
C ALA A 368 -7.09 13.53 -6.67
N ARG A 369 -6.99 12.61 -5.71
CA ARG A 369 -6.65 11.21 -5.97
C ARG A 369 -7.91 10.35 -5.93
N ILE A 370 -8.30 9.84 -7.06
CA ILE A 370 -9.44 8.95 -7.24
C ILE A 370 -8.95 7.51 -7.08
N SER A 371 -9.63 6.74 -6.24
CA SER A 371 -9.42 5.30 -6.07
C SER A 371 -10.59 4.57 -6.72
N ALA A 372 -10.40 4.08 -7.94
CA ALA A 372 -11.39 3.27 -8.64
C ALA A 372 -11.44 1.86 -8.02
N GLN A 373 -12.63 1.41 -7.67
CA GLN A 373 -12.85 0.07 -7.11
C GLN A 373 -14.03 -0.58 -7.83
N VAL A 374 -14.14 -1.92 -7.79
CA VAL A 374 -15.19 -2.69 -8.49
C VAL A 374 -16.63 -2.26 -8.14
N TYR A 375 -16.83 -1.51 -7.07
CA TYR A 375 -18.13 -0.97 -6.65
C TYR A 375 -18.37 0.49 -7.05
N ASN A 376 -17.41 1.12 -7.72
CA ASN A 376 -17.57 2.45 -8.30
C ASN A 376 -18.00 2.36 -9.77
N ASP A 377 -18.60 3.41 -10.28
CA ASP A 377 -19.01 3.53 -11.67
C ASP A 377 -18.87 4.96 -12.21
N HIS A 378 -19.22 5.15 -13.47
CA HIS A 378 -19.24 6.44 -14.14
C HIS A 378 -20.00 7.52 -13.35
N ALA A 379 -21.13 7.17 -12.75
CA ALA A 379 -21.96 8.14 -12.01
C ALA A 379 -21.25 8.71 -10.78
N ASP A 380 -20.45 7.90 -10.07
CA ASP A 380 -19.62 8.38 -8.96
C ASP A 380 -18.59 9.43 -9.44
N ILE A 381 -17.97 9.20 -10.61
CA ILE A 381 -16.98 10.12 -11.19
C ILE A 381 -17.64 11.42 -11.62
N MET A 382 -18.79 11.36 -12.30
CA MET A 382 -19.53 12.54 -12.73
C MET A 382 -20.02 13.37 -11.54
N ARG A 383 -20.46 12.71 -10.45
CA ARG A 383 -20.84 13.38 -9.20
C ARG A 383 -19.69 14.20 -8.62
N LEU A 384 -18.47 13.65 -8.60
CA LEU A 384 -17.26 14.36 -8.19
C LEU A 384 -16.94 15.53 -9.14
N ALA A 385 -16.96 15.27 -10.45
CA ALA A 385 -16.68 16.27 -11.47
C ALA A 385 -17.54 17.52 -11.31
N ASP A 386 -18.86 17.33 -11.17
CA ASP A 386 -19.81 18.43 -11.04
C ASP A 386 -19.75 19.11 -9.68
N ALA A 387 -19.51 18.38 -8.59
CA ALA A 387 -19.40 18.95 -7.26
C ALA A 387 -18.20 19.91 -7.15
N VAL A 388 -17.03 19.50 -7.64
CA VAL A 388 -15.84 20.37 -7.69
C VAL A 388 -16.06 21.56 -8.61
N TYR A 389 -16.59 21.34 -9.82
CA TYR A 389 -16.86 22.42 -10.78
C TYR A 389 -17.76 23.50 -10.19
N ARG A 390 -18.88 23.14 -9.56
CA ARG A 390 -19.80 24.08 -8.91
C ARG A 390 -19.15 24.91 -7.81
N ARG A 391 -18.23 24.34 -7.06
CA ARG A 391 -17.54 25.01 -5.95
C ARG A 391 -16.49 25.99 -6.43
N VAL A 392 -15.73 25.58 -7.46
CA VAL A 392 -14.69 26.43 -8.06
C VAL A 392 -15.28 27.57 -8.90
N ALA A 393 -16.41 27.34 -9.59
CA ALA A 393 -17.06 28.38 -10.40
C ALA A 393 -17.82 29.45 -9.57
N ARG A 394 -18.03 29.24 -8.28
CA ARG A 394 -18.74 30.15 -7.36
C ARG A 394 -17.77 31.01 -6.52
N GLY A 395 -16.51 30.70 -6.48
CA GLY A 395 -15.45 31.48 -5.81
C GLY A 395 -14.75 32.41 -6.78
#